data_b25f95eeeccc99c7f524c990edd0f6b0
#
_entry.id   b25f95eeeccc99c7f524c990edd0f6b0
#
_cell.length_a   1.000
_cell.length_b   1.000
_cell.length_c   1.000
_cell.angle_alpha   90.00
_cell.angle_beta   90.00
_cell.angle_gamma   90.00
#
_symmetry.space_group_name_H-M   'P 1'
#
loop_
_entity.id
_entity.type
_entity.pdbx_description
1 polymer ?
#
loop_
_entity_poly.entity_id
_entity_poly.type
_entity_poly.pdbx_seq_one_letter_code
_entity_poly.pdbx_strand_id
1 'polypeptide(L)'
;MRFAWIDLREVPRPQLQAVVDAAIHARMAGVVAADAELLGTLPPTVTRVLAAGGPAPAPAVRKLSEKETRETRETKDAREAKEAKASEKDAKSPSPTGSSAADSRFDVLLRKFAVQDDLDALAADHRAGGTPVSGFIDVRDDRTLQLSCAGAMVLPYTVIHFADPTKIPLEIVLAAAESAEGKLVTVVDGLEEAAIVFDVLERGSDGILFTPRSADDVFALARLLEATTPQLELSTLTVESIRHVGLGDRVCVDTCSHFEEDEGILVGSYSSGFVLCCSETHPLPYMPTRPFRVNAGALHSYTLGPDNRTNYLSEVGSGSALLAVGADGRTRRVVVGRAKLESRPLLEIRTHAEDGRLVSLTVQDDWHVRVLGPGGKVLNVTALQTGDELLGYLAADKRHVGLPIGEFCKEV
;
A
#
# COMPACT_ATOMS: atom_id res chain seq x y z
N MET A 1 2.66 -1.44 12.26
CA MET A 1 1.70 -0.37 11.91
C MET A 1 2.38 0.57 10.94
N ARG A 2 1.83 0.78 9.74
CA ARG A 2 2.37 1.68 8.72
C ARG A 2 2.25 3.12 9.19
N PHE A 3 3.24 3.96 8.90
CA PHE A 3 3.23 5.36 9.29
C PHE A 3 3.81 6.27 8.21
N ALA A 4 3.56 7.57 8.30
CA ALA A 4 4.18 8.55 7.43
C ALA A 4 4.77 9.72 8.21
N TRP A 5 5.90 10.20 7.73
CA TRP A 5 6.50 11.46 8.10
C TRP A 5 6.30 12.47 6.98
N ILE A 6 5.91 13.67 7.33
CA ILE A 6 5.72 14.77 6.39
C ILE A 6 7.01 15.61 6.34
N ASP A 7 7.61 15.70 5.16
CA ASP A 7 8.82 16.49 4.93
C ASP A 7 8.47 17.93 4.60
N LEU A 8 8.81 18.85 5.48
CA LEU A 8 8.55 20.29 5.32
C LEU A 8 9.69 21.04 4.64
N ARG A 9 10.84 20.40 4.41
CA ARG A 9 12.06 21.09 3.93
C ARG A 9 11.91 21.74 2.56
N GLU A 10 11.07 21.15 1.70
CA GLU A 10 10.82 21.63 0.33
C GLU A 10 9.39 22.13 0.11
N VAL A 11 8.57 22.16 1.16
CA VAL A 11 7.21 22.70 1.08
C VAL A 11 7.27 24.22 0.82
N PRO A 12 6.58 24.74 -0.21
CA PRO A 12 6.55 26.17 -0.48
C PRO A 12 6.05 26.98 0.71
N ARG A 13 6.74 28.09 1.05
CA ARG A 13 6.39 28.92 2.22
C ARG A 13 4.90 29.29 2.32
N PRO A 14 4.19 29.63 1.23
CA PRO A 14 2.75 29.94 1.31
C PRO A 14 1.88 28.76 1.75
N GLN A 15 2.34 27.53 1.54
CA GLN A 15 1.62 26.30 1.89
C GLN A 15 2.04 25.71 3.24
N LEU A 16 3.16 26.19 3.81
CA LEU A 16 3.79 25.55 4.97
C LEU A 16 2.82 25.44 6.17
N GLN A 17 2.14 26.52 6.53
CA GLN A 17 1.22 26.49 7.67
C GLN A 17 0.04 25.55 7.41
N ALA A 18 -0.56 25.59 6.21
CA ALA A 18 -1.67 24.71 5.86
C ALA A 18 -1.27 23.23 5.88
N VAL A 19 -0.06 22.90 5.43
CA VAL A 19 0.50 21.54 5.48
C VAL A 19 0.74 21.09 6.92
N VAL A 20 1.29 21.96 7.76
CA VAL A 20 1.50 21.66 9.20
C VAL A 20 0.16 21.41 9.89
N ASP A 21 -0.82 22.27 9.69
CA ASP A 21 -2.16 22.11 10.27
C ASP A 21 -2.82 20.82 9.80
N ALA A 22 -2.71 20.51 8.51
CA ALA A 22 -3.21 19.25 7.95
C ALA A 22 -2.50 18.02 8.55
N ALA A 23 -1.18 18.07 8.74
CA ALA A 23 -0.42 16.96 9.34
C ALA A 23 -0.87 16.69 10.80
N ILE A 24 -1.16 17.74 11.56
CA ILE A 24 -1.68 17.63 12.92
C ILE A 24 -3.11 17.06 12.92
N HIS A 25 -4.01 17.62 12.10
CA HIS A 25 -5.40 17.17 12.02
C HIS A 25 -5.53 15.73 11.53
N ALA A 26 -4.74 15.35 10.52
CA ALA A 26 -4.70 14.01 9.98
C ALA A 26 -3.90 13.02 10.84
N ARG A 27 -3.40 13.46 12.01
CA ARG A 27 -2.62 12.64 12.96
C ARG A 27 -1.44 11.92 12.31
N MET A 28 -0.71 12.63 11.43
CA MET A 28 0.51 12.08 10.85
C MET A 28 1.49 11.71 11.96
N ALA A 29 2.21 10.61 11.78
CA ALA A 29 3.11 10.08 12.81
C ALA A 29 4.28 11.01 13.13
N GLY A 30 4.74 11.81 12.14
CA GLY A 30 5.83 12.72 12.37
C GLY A 30 5.97 13.78 11.29
N VAL A 31 6.79 14.78 11.61
CA VAL A 31 7.14 15.90 10.74
C VAL A 31 8.65 16.07 10.73
N VAL A 32 9.23 16.19 9.54
CA VAL A 32 10.66 16.44 9.31
C VAL A 32 10.86 17.88 8.89
N ALA A 33 11.72 18.60 9.59
CA ALA A 33 12.09 19.98 9.25
C ALA A 33 13.58 20.24 9.54
N ALA A 34 14.14 21.27 8.92
CA ALA A 34 15.49 21.74 9.20
C ALA A 34 15.51 22.79 10.34
N ASP A 35 14.36 23.30 10.74
CA ASP A 35 14.19 24.32 11.75
C ASP A 35 13.67 23.74 13.07
N ALA A 36 14.51 23.75 14.11
CA ALA A 36 14.16 23.25 15.43
C ALA A 36 13.11 24.15 16.14
N GLU A 37 13.03 25.45 15.81
CA GLU A 37 12.04 26.33 16.42
C GLU A 37 10.64 26.00 15.88
N LEU A 38 10.53 25.76 14.57
CA LEU A 38 9.29 25.29 13.97
C LEU A 38 8.83 23.96 14.60
N LEU A 39 9.74 22.99 14.74
CA LEU A 39 9.44 21.70 15.38
C LEU A 39 8.97 21.88 16.82
N GLY A 40 9.57 22.82 17.57
CA GLY A 40 9.18 23.12 18.95
C GLY A 40 7.75 23.67 19.11
N THR A 41 7.13 24.14 18.02
CA THR A 41 5.71 24.59 18.04
C THR A 41 4.71 23.45 17.86
N LEU A 42 5.16 22.27 17.43
CA LEU A 42 4.29 21.12 17.17
C LEU A 42 3.86 20.42 18.46
N PRO A 43 2.64 19.86 18.49
CA PRO A 43 2.17 19.12 19.64
C PRO A 43 3.01 17.85 19.88
N PRO A 44 3.15 17.37 21.13
CA PRO A 44 3.97 16.20 21.46
C PRO A 44 3.39 14.88 20.93
N THR A 45 2.21 14.91 20.34
CA THR A 45 1.58 13.76 19.66
C THR A 45 2.15 13.47 18.27
N VAL A 46 2.94 14.39 17.73
CA VAL A 46 3.61 14.28 16.42
C VAL A 46 5.11 14.13 16.67
N THR A 47 5.73 13.07 16.14
CA THR A 47 7.19 12.91 16.24
C THR A 47 7.90 14.03 15.48
N ARG A 48 8.70 14.82 16.19
CA ARG A 48 9.42 15.96 15.65
C ARG A 48 10.82 15.50 15.23
N VAL A 49 11.08 15.53 13.93
CA VAL A 49 12.34 15.04 13.35
C VAL A 49 13.16 16.21 12.83
N LEU A 50 14.29 16.48 13.47
CA LEU A 50 15.23 17.52 13.03
C LEU A 50 16.19 16.94 11.99
N ALA A 51 16.12 17.41 10.75
CA ALA A 51 17.07 17.05 9.71
C ALA A 51 18.31 17.94 9.77
N ALA A 52 19.44 17.39 10.18
CA ALA A 52 20.71 18.08 10.18
C ALA A 52 21.37 17.99 8.79
N GLY A 53 21.48 19.14 8.10
CA GLY A 53 22.17 19.31 6.81
C GLY A 53 21.25 19.16 5.59
N GLY A 54 21.08 20.27 4.86
CA GLY A 54 20.56 20.43 3.49
C GLY A 54 19.21 19.85 3.11
N PRO A 55 18.57 20.37 2.05
CA PRO A 55 17.33 19.83 1.52
C PRO A 55 17.52 18.39 0.98
N ALA A 56 16.42 17.62 0.95
CA ALA A 56 16.38 16.36 0.23
C ALA A 56 16.78 16.56 -1.25
N PRO A 57 17.37 15.57 -1.93
CA PRO A 57 17.63 15.70 -3.36
C PRO A 57 16.31 15.93 -4.09
N ALA A 58 16.29 16.92 -4.97
CA ALA A 58 15.11 17.22 -5.78
C ALA A 58 14.71 15.99 -6.60
N PRO A 59 13.40 15.69 -6.71
CA PRO A 59 12.93 14.56 -7.50
C PRO A 59 13.43 14.67 -8.94
N ALA A 60 13.94 13.56 -9.47
CA ALA A 60 14.39 13.48 -10.85
C ALA A 60 13.20 13.70 -11.78
N VAL A 61 13.04 14.90 -12.31
CA VAL A 61 12.01 15.23 -13.30
C VAL A 61 12.23 14.35 -14.53
N ARG A 62 11.43 13.32 -14.70
CA ARG A 62 11.38 12.49 -15.89
C ARG A 62 10.88 13.32 -17.06
N LYS A 63 11.81 13.89 -17.86
CA LYS A 63 11.48 14.32 -19.22
C LYS A 63 11.35 13.06 -20.08
N LEU A 64 10.11 12.65 -20.32
CA LEU A 64 9.79 11.79 -21.46
C LEU A 64 10.10 12.56 -22.75
N SER A 65 11.25 12.33 -23.36
CA SER A 65 11.50 12.64 -24.75
C SER A 65 11.95 11.38 -25.45
N GLU A 66 11.00 10.74 -26.10
CA GLU A 66 11.28 9.87 -27.24
C GLU A 66 11.87 10.70 -28.35
N LYS A 67 13.18 10.71 -28.47
CA LYS A 67 14.02 10.93 -29.66
C LYS A 67 15.40 11.35 -29.20
N GLU A 68 16.27 10.39 -29.07
CA GLU A 68 17.73 10.56 -29.20
C GLU A 68 18.45 9.26 -28.79
N THR A 69 18.09 8.21 -29.50
CA THR A 69 18.88 6.98 -29.48
C THR A 69 19.55 6.88 -30.85
N ARG A 70 20.62 7.67 -31.10
CA ARG A 70 21.63 7.35 -32.12
C ARG A 70 22.52 8.56 -32.45
N GLU A 71 23.29 9.06 -31.56
CA GLU A 71 24.48 9.88 -31.88
C GLU A 71 25.04 10.36 -30.54
N THR A 72 26.01 9.71 -30.02
CA THR A 72 27.07 10.20 -29.13
C THR A 72 27.73 9.05 -28.38
N ARG A 73 28.34 8.15 -29.15
CA ARG A 73 29.23 7.12 -28.55
C ARG A 73 30.72 7.40 -28.81
N GLU A 74 31.06 8.53 -29.41
CA GLU A 74 32.45 8.78 -29.83
C GLU A 74 33.11 10.05 -29.26
N THR A 75 32.50 10.78 -28.32
CA THR A 75 33.15 12.01 -27.78
C THR A 75 33.31 12.06 -26.28
N LYS A 76 33.17 10.95 -25.55
CA LYS A 76 33.27 10.94 -24.08
C LYS A 76 34.63 10.57 -23.49
N ASP A 77 35.56 10.00 -24.30
CA ASP A 77 36.84 9.52 -23.80
C ASP A 77 37.98 10.55 -23.75
N ALA A 78 37.71 11.80 -24.13
CA ALA A 78 38.77 12.85 -24.24
C ALA A 78 38.68 13.95 -23.15
N ARG A 79 37.69 13.94 -22.26
CA ARG A 79 37.46 15.03 -21.29
C ARG A 79 37.74 14.68 -19.81
N GLU A 80 37.81 13.41 -19.46
CA GLU A 80 38.02 12.98 -18.05
C GLU A 80 39.47 12.99 -17.55
N ALA A 81 40.44 13.33 -18.41
CA ALA A 81 41.87 13.32 -18.04
C ALA A 81 42.43 14.68 -17.59
N LYS A 82 41.61 15.75 -17.47
CA LYS A 82 42.13 17.10 -17.20
C LYS A 82 41.63 17.82 -15.95
N GLU A 83 40.68 17.25 -15.18
CA GLU A 83 40.12 17.91 -13.99
C GLU A 83 40.54 17.28 -12.63
N ALA A 84 41.47 16.34 -12.63
CA ALA A 84 41.94 15.68 -11.41
C ALA A 84 43.15 16.33 -10.73
N LYS A 85 43.37 17.63 -10.88
CA LYS A 85 44.47 18.34 -10.20
C LYS A 85 44.11 19.80 -9.90
N ALA A 86 43.19 20.07 -9.00
CA ALA A 86 43.13 21.35 -8.27
C ALA A 86 41.97 21.33 -7.26
N SER A 87 42.21 20.98 -6.02
CA SER A 87 41.82 21.68 -4.82
C SER A 87 41.89 20.77 -3.59
N GLU A 88 43.10 20.60 -3.17
CA GLU A 88 43.41 20.22 -1.78
C GLU A 88 43.85 21.50 -1.09
N LYS A 89 42.95 22.16 -0.37
CA LYS A 89 43.31 23.06 0.75
C LYS A 89 42.02 23.61 1.40
N ASP A 90 41.99 23.41 2.72
CA ASP A 90 41.27 24.18 3.74
C ASP A 90 39.72 24.07 3.80
N ALA A 91 39.23 23.13 4.60
CA ALA A 91 38.10 23.35 5.48
C ALA A 91 38.23 22.55 6.77
N LYS A 92 38.78 23.20 7.78
CA LYS A 92 38.77 22.76 9.16
C LYS A 92 37.33 22.85 9.69
N SER A 93 36.67 21.74 9.89
CA SER A 93 35.37 21.66 10.57
C SER A 93 35.56 21.88 12.07
N PRO A 94 34.76 22.67 12.75
CA PRO A 94 34.74 22.72 14.19
C PRO A 94 34.06 21.48 14.76
N SER A 95 34.76 20.74 15.59
CA SER A 95 34.20 19.67 16.42
C SER A 95 33.25 20.29 17.45
N PRO A 96 32.02 19.83 17.60
CA PRO A 96 31.20 20.20 18.72
C PRO A 96 31.49 19.28 19.90
N THR A 97 32.34 19.73 20.79
CA THR A 97 32.40 19.23 22.17
C THR A 97 31.24 19.85 22.94
N GLY A 98 30.39 19.04 23.53
CA GLY A 98 29.40 19.46 24.48
C GLY A 98 28.30 18.43 24.68
N SER A 99 28.36 17.66 25.75
CA SER A 99 27.23 16.94 26.33
C SER A 99 26.15 17.97 26.64
N SER A 100 25.16 18.12 25.75
CA SER A 100 24.01 18.98 25.91
C SER A 100 22.84 18.20 26.44
N ALA A 101 22.14 18.74 27.44
CA ALA A 101 20.79 18.32 27.82
C ALA A 101 19.95 18.15 26.53
N ALA A 102 19.19 17.05 26.44
CA ALA A 102 18.35 16.77 25.27
C ALA A 102 17.52 18.00 24.92
N ASP A 103 17.66 18.51 23.70
CA ASP A 103 16.87 19.65 23.23
C ASP A 103 15.42 19.18 23.08
N SER A 104 14.52 19.68 23.94
CA SER A 104 13.12 19.29 23.99
C SER A 104 12.30 19.72 22.76
N ARG A 105 12.91 20.43 21.81
CA ARG A 105 12.24 20.91 20.58
C ARG A 105 12.07 19.86 19.52
N PHE A 106 12.78 18.73 19.59
CA PHE A 106 12.65 17.61 18.65
C PHE A 106 12.90 16.29 19.35
N ASP A 107 12.36 15.21 18.77
CA ASP A 107 12.37 13.86 19.33
C ASP A 107 13.38 12.94 18.63
N VAL A 108 13.71 13.22 17.36
CA VAL A 108 14.64 12.45 16.53
C VAL A 108 15.57 13.39 15.78
N LEU A 109 16.86 13.08 15.78
CA LEU A 109 17.87 13.76 14.97
C LEU A 109 18.19 12.92 13.73
N LEU A 110 17.85 13.41 12.55
CA LEU A 110 18.11 12.75 11.27
C LEU A 110 19.36 13.33 10.63
N ARG A 111 20.39 12.49 10.39
CA ARG A 111 21.65 12.88 9.75
C ARG A 111 21.90 12.05 8.50
N LYS A 112 22.51 12.67 7.49
CA LYS A 112 22.95 11.97 6.27
C LYS A 112 24.20 11.15 6.53
N PHE A 113 24.27 9.95 5.96
CA PHE A 113 25.47 9.13 5.91
C PHE A 113 25.69 8.62 4.47
N ALA A 114 26.94 8.48 4.07
CA ALA A 114 27.34 8.06 2.73
C ALA A 114 28.54 7.11 2.73
N VAL A 115 29.20 6.96 3.86
CA VAL A 115 30.35 6.05 4.07
C VAL A 115 30.20 5.31 5.39
N GLN A 116 30.97 4.23 5.57
CA GLN A 116 30.90 3.39 6.77
C GLN A 116 31.23 4.17 8.04
N ASP A 117 32.22 5.04 7.99
CA ASP A 117 32.64 5.85 9.14
C ASP A 117 31.50 6.76 9.65
N ASP A 118 30.69 7.30 8.73
CA ASP A 118 29.51 8.10 9.10
C ASP A 118 28.47 7.22 9.83
N LEU A 119 28.21 6.01 9.32
CA LEU A 119 27.29 5.07 9.94
C LEU A 119 27.77 4.65 11.34
N ASP A 120 29.06 4.35 11.48
CA ASP A 120 29.66 3.97 12.76
C ASP A 120 29.55 5.09 13.78
N ALA A 121 29.75 6.35 13.35
CA ALA A 121 29.55 7.55 14.18
C ALA A 121 28.08 7.72 14.60
N LEU A 122 27.12 7.53 13.68
CA LEU A 122 25.68 7.60 13.99
C LEU A 122 25.27 6.51 14.99
N ALA A 123 25.75 5.28 14.78
CA ALA A 123 25.48 4.17 15.67
C ALA A 123 26.11 4.35 17.06
N ALA A 124 27.29 4.99 17.15
CA ALA A 124 27.92 5.34 18.41
C ALA A 124 27.14 6.43 19.15
N ASP A 125 26.74 7.50 18.45
CA ASP A 125 25.92 8.59 19.01
C ASP A 125 24.56 8.06 19.53
N HIS A 126 23.91 7.16 18.77
CA HIS A 126 22.67 6.53 19.22
C HIS A 126 22.87 5.71 20.49
N ARG A 127 23.93 4.90 20.56
CA ARG A 127 24.25 4.07 21.75
C ARG A 127 24.67 4.89 22.97
N ALA A 128 25.20 6.08 22.77
CA ALA A 128 25.58 6.97 23.88
C ALA A 128 24.37 7.48 24.67
N GLY A 129 23.16 7.33 24.13
CA GLY A 129 21.90 7.76 24.75
C GLY A 129 21.60 9.23 24.51
N GLY A 130 20.40 9.66 24.89
CA GLY A 130 19.91 11.01 24.64
C GLY A 130 18.87 11.02 23.53
N THR A 131 18.85 12.08 22.71
CA THR A 131 17.93 12.15 21.54
C THR A 131 18.27 11.06 20.53
N PRO A 132 17.30 10.22 20.09
CA PRO A 132 17.54 9.19 19.09
C PRO A 132 18.15 9.75 17.81
N VAL A 133 19.29 9.19 17.41
CA VAL A 133 19.98 9.55 16.16
C VAL A 133 19.63 8.54 15.08
N SER A 134 19.18 9.04 13.94
CA SER A 134 18.70 8.25 12.78
C SER A 134 19.47 8.64 11.54
N GLY A 135 19.48 7.73 10.56
CA GLY A 135 20.26 7.90 9.35
C GLY A 135 19.41 8.18 8.11
N PHE A 136 19.89 9.06 7.24
CA PHE A 136 19.37 9.28 5.89
C PHE A 136 20.42 8.89 4.85
N ILE A 137 20.05 8.09 3.86
CA ILE A 137 20.95 7.65 2.79
C ILE A 137 20.31 7.75 1.42
N ASP A 138 21.09 8.23 0.41
CA ASP A 138 20.76 8.15 -0.99
C ASP A 138 21.38 6.86 -1.58
N VAL A 139 20.54 5.93 -1.99
CA VAL A 139 20.98 4.69 -2.66
C VAL A 139 21.07 4.91 -4.16
N ARG A 140 22.28 4.84 -4.71
CA ARG A 140 22.58 5.10 -6.12
C ARG A 140 23.39 4.00 -6.79
N ASP A 141 24.02 3.16 -5.99
CA ASP A 141 24.91 2.09 -6.42
C ASP A 141 24.94 0.95 -5.38
N ASP A 142 25.60 -0.14 -5.70
CA ASP A 142 25.74 -1.30 -4.82
C ASP A 142 26.36 -0.96 -3.47
N ARG A 143 27.36 -0.08 -3.42
CA ARG A 143 28.01 0.34 -2.17
C ARG A 143 27.03 1.03 -1.22
N THR A 144 26.26 1.98 -1.73
CA THR A 144 25.25 2.69 -0.93
C THR A 144 24.07 1.80 -0.56
N LEU A 145 23.75 0.80 -1.40
CA LEU A 145 22.76 -0.23 -1.08
C LEU A 145 23.23 -1.10 0.10
N GLN A 146 24.45 -1.61 0.08
CA GLN A 146 25.02 -2.38 1.20
C GLN A 146 25.07 -1.56 2.49
N LEU A 147 25.44 -0.29 2.37
CA LEU A 147 25.48 0.63 3.51
C LEU A 147 24.08 0.90 4.08
N SER A 148 23.05 0.97 3.23
CA SER A 148 21.65 1.11 3.68
C SER A 148 21.15 -0.13 4.42
N CYS A 149 21.53 -1.33 3.97
CA CYS A 149 21.27 -2.57 4.70
C CYS A 149 21.92 -2.57 6.09
N ALA A 150 23.19 -2.16 6.17
CA ALA A 150 23.88 -2.04 7.45
C ALA A 150 23.23 -1.00 8.37
N GLY A 151 22.81 0.15 7.84
CA GLY A 151 22.09 1.17 8.58
C GLY A 151 20.77 0.66 9.16
N ALA A 152 19.99 -0.07 8.36
CA ALA A 152 18.72 -0.65 8.78
C ALA A 152 18.85 -1.64 9.95
N MET A 153 20.03 -2.27 10.11
CA MET A 153 20.32 -3.20 11.21
C MET A 153 20.69 -2.53 12.54
N VAL A 154 21.19 -1.29 12.52
CA VAL A 154 21.83 -0.68 13.71
C VAL A 154 21.20 0.64 14.16
N LEU A 155 20.40 1.29 13.32
CA LEU A 155 19.77 2.58 13.62
C LEU A 155 18.29 2.43 13.98
N PRO A 156 17.74 3.30 14.84
CA PRO A 156 16.31 3.26 15.22
C PRO A 156 15.39 3.59 14.04
N TYR A 157 15.86 4.47 13.14
CA TYR A 157 15.22 4.74 11.86
C TYR A 157 16.28 4.87 10.77
N THR A 158 16.06 4.21 9.65
CA THR A 158 16.85 4.38 8.43
C THR A 158 15.95 4.91 7.33
N VAL A 159 16.16 6.18 6.96
CA VAL A 159 15.44 6.86 5.90
C VAL A 159 16.20 6.69 4.60
N ILE A 160 15.58 6.11 3.59
CA ILE A 160 16.24 5.74 2.33
C ILE A 160 15.53 6.41 1.16
N HIS A 161 16.32 7.11 0.35
CA HIS A 161 15.93 7.57 -0.97
C HIS A 161 16.59 6.68 -2.03
N PHE A 162 15.80 6.07 -2.91
CA PHE A 162 16.29 5.24 -4.00
C PHE A 162 16.31 6.04 -5.30
N ALA A 163 17.51 6.18 -5.91
CA ALA A 163 17.64 6.80 -7.22
C ALA A 163 17.10 5.90 -8.34
N ASP A 164 17.08 4.58 -8.13
CA ASP A 164 16.47 3.60 -9.03
C ASP A 164 14.95 3.56 -8.81
N PRO A 165 14.13 3.80 -9.86
CA PRO A 165 12.67 3.79 -9.75
C PRO A 165 12.07 2.38 -9.56
N THR A 166 12.87 1.31 -9.75
CA THR A 166 12.43 -0.06 -9.48
C THR A 166 12.35 -0.33 -7.98
N LYS A 167 11.66 -1.38 -7.57
CA LYS A 167 11.54 -1.73 -6.15
C LYS A 167 12.53 -2.80 -5.71
N ILE A 168 13.38 -3.29 -6.62
CA ILE A 168 14.41 -4.30 -6.32
C ILE A 168 15.36 -3.86 -5.20
N PRO A 169 15.91 -2.62 -5.19
CA PRO A 169 16.76 -2.19 -4.08
C PRO A 169 16.04 -2.18 -2.73
N LEU A 170 14.75 -1.78 -2.70
CA LEU A 170 13.94 -1.81 -1.48
C LEU A 170 13.73 -3.24 -0.99
N GLU A 171 13.46 -4.20 -1.88
CA GLU A 171 13.32 -5.62 -1.54
C GLU A 171 14.57 -6.18 -0.86
N ILE A 172 15.76 -5.81 -1.35
CA ILE A 172 17.04 -6.23 -0.77
C ILE A 172 17.20 -5.68 0.65
N VAL A 173 16.88 -4.41 0.88
CA VAL A 173 16.97 -3.80 2.22
C VAL A 173 15.96 -4.40 3.18
N LEU A 174 14.71 -4.62 2.73
CA LEU A 174 13.66 -5.27 3.53
C LEU A 174 14.08 -6.67 3.99
N ALA A 175 14.63 -7.46 3.06
CA ALA A 175 15.14 -8.80 3.38
C ALA A 175 16.31 -8.74 4.38
N ALA A 176 17.24 -7.79 4.22
CA ALA A 176 18.36 -7.61 5.14
C ALA A 176 17.88 -7.16 6.55
N ALA A 177 16.83 -6.36 6.63
CA ALA A 177 16.30 -5.81 7.87
C ALA A 177 15.21 -6.67 8.53
N GLU A 178 14.98 -7.90 8.08
CA GLU A 178 13.88 -8.76 8.56
C GLU A 178 13.87 -8.96 10.08
N SER A 179 15.07 -9.10 10.66
CA SER A 179 15.25 -9.31 12.12
C SER A 179 15.65 -8.04 12.87
N ALA A 180 15.71 -6.88 12.23
CA ALA A 180 16.10 -5.63 12.86
C ALA A 180 14.97 -5.04 13.71
N GLU A 181 15.33 -4.43 14.85
CA GLU A 181 14.39 -3.69 15.70
C GLU A 181 14.10 -2.28 15.15
N GLY A 182 15.00 -1.75 14.33
CA GLY A 182 14.87 -0.45 13.69
C GLY A 182 13.76 -0.41 12.65
N LYS A 183 13.33 0.80 12.29
CA LYS A 183 12.28 1.03 11.30
C LYS A 183 12.83 1.56 9.99
N LEU A 184 12.38 0.96 8.89
CA LEU A 184 12.71 1.39 7.56
C LEU A 184 11.71 2.45 7.08
N VAL A 185 12.21 3.60 6.65
CA VAL A 185 11.41 4.71 6.12
C VAL A 185 11.86 4.99 4.68
N THR A 186 10.97 4.86 3.72
CA THR A 186 11.29 5.10 2.31
C THR A 186 10.81 6.48 1.88
N VAL A 187 11.67 7.24 1.21
CA VAL A 187 11.29 8.51 0.59
C VAL A 187 10.44 8.21 -0.64
N VAL A 188 9.32 8.89 -0.79
CA VAL A 188 8.40 8.71 -1.92
C VAL A 188 8.04 10.03 -2.58
N ASP A 189 7.92 10.01 -3.91
CA ASP A 189 7.62 11.20 -4.72
C ASP A 189 6.12 11.48 -4.86
N GLY A 190 5.27 10.50 -4.53
CA GLY A 190 3.82 10.62 -4.68
C GLY A 190 3.02 9.53 -3.98
N LEU A 191 1.69 9.71 -3.96
CA LEU A 191 0.76 8.80 -3.30
C LEU A 191 0.71 7.40 -3.96
N GLU A 192 0.86 7.33 -5.28
CA GLU A 192 0.92 6.05 -6.01
C GLU A 192 2.14 5.24 -5.57
N GLU A 193 3.29 5.90 -5.47
CA GLU A 193 4.51 5.25 -5.00
C GLU A 193 4.40 4.85 -3.53
N ALA A 194 3.79 5.69 -2.67
CA ALA A 194 3.52 5.38 -1.28
C ALA A 194 2.73 4.07 -1.13
N ALA A 195 1.68 3.88 -1.93
CA ALA A 195 0.89 2.65 -1.95
C ALA A 195 1.74 1.43 -2.31
N ILE A 196 2.59 1.54 -3.35
CA ILE A 196 3.46 0.45 -3.79
C ILE A 196 4.49 0.09 -2.70
N VAL A 197 5.16 1.10 -2.12
CA VAL A 197 6.21 0.91 -1.10
C VAL A 197 5.70 0.18 0.14
N PHE A 198 4.45 0.41 0.51
CA PHE A 198 3.83 -0.29 1.63
C PHE A 198 3.48 -1.76 1.35
N ASP A 199 3.38 -2.16 0.08
CA ASP A 199 2.95 -3.51 -0.31
C ASP A 199 4.10 -4.37 -0.89
N VAL A 200 5.34 -3.83 -0.94
CA VAL A 200 6.52 -4.60 -1.40
C VAL A 200 6.80 -5.76 -0.46
N LEU A 201 6.94 -6.98 -1.00
CA LEU A 201 7.17 -8.23 -0.25
C LEU A 201 6.16 -8.44 0.90
N GLU A 202 4.88 -8.07 0.70
CA GLU A 202 3.79 -8.21 1.68
C GLU A 202 3.98 -7.41 2.99
N ARG A 203 5.20 -7.22 3.44
CA ARG A 203 5.55 -6.43 4.62
C ARG A 203 5.65 -4.93 4.32
N GLY A 204 6.30 -4.59 3.21
CA GLY A 204 6.60 -3.21 2.83
C GLY A 204 7.52 -2.46 3.77
N SER A 205 7.74 -1.19 3.49
CA SER A 205 8.43 -0.27 4.40
C SER A 205 7.58 -0.01 5.65
N ASP A 206 8.21 0.14 6.82
CA ASP A 206 7.51 0.47 8.07
C ASP A 206 6.87 1.87 7.99
N GLY A 207 7.56 2.79 7.33
CA GLY A 207 7.10 4.16 7.13
C GLY A 207 7.54 4.75 5.80
N ILE A 208 6.98 5.90 5.48
CA ILE A 208 7.40 6.72 4.34
C ILE A 208 7.74 8.13 4.78
N LEU A 209 8.63 8.77 4.02
CA LEU A 209 8.89 10.21 4.08
C LEU A 209 8.32 10.83 2.80
N PHE A 210 7.34 11.72 2.95
CA PHE A 210 6.60 12.31 1.85
C PHE A 210 6.64 13.84 1.92
N THR A 211 6.96 14.49 0.80
CA THR A 211 6.93 15.93 0.64
C THR A 211 5.62 16.36 -0.04
N PRO A 212 4.61 16.86 0.69
CA PRO A 212 3.35 17.30 0.11
C PRO A 212 3.50 18.65 -0.60
N ARG A 213 2.70 18.85 -1.64
CA ARG A 213 2.58 20.14 -2.33
C ARG A 213 1.50 21.02 -1.73
N SER A 214 0.53 20.40 -1.06
CA SER A 214 -0.64 21.05 -0.46
C SER A 214 -1.15 20.29 0.76
N ALA A 215 -2.08 20.89 1.51
CA ALA A 215 -2.80 20.22 2.59
C ALA A 215 -3.63 19.02 2.09
N ASP A 216 -4.16 19.09 0.87
CA ASP A 216 -4.97 18.02 0.29
C ASP A 216 -4.15 16.73 0.08
N ASP A 217 -2.86 16.85 -0.25
CA ASP A 217 -1.96 15.71 -0.37
C ASP A 217 -1.78 15.00 0.99
N VAL A 218 -1.72 15.76 2.10
CA VAL A 218 -1.63 15.21 3.46
C VAL A 218 -2.89 14.42 3.80
N PHE A 219 -4.07 14.96 3.51
CA PHE A 219 -5.34 14.25 3.75
C PHE A 219 -5.51 13.02 2.83
N ALA A 220 -5.02 13.09 1.60
CA ALA A 220 -5.02 11.95 0.70
C ALA A 220 -4.07 10.85 1.19
N LEU A 221 -2.89 11.22 1.72
CA LEU A 221 -1.97 10.28 2.37
C LEU A 221 -2.57 9.66 3.63
N ALA A 222 -3.29 10.44 4.46
CA ALA A 222 -3.98 9.92 5.63
C ALA A 222 -4.95 8.80 5.26
N ARG A 223 -5.78 9.03 4.24
CA ARG A 223 -6.70 8.01 3.72
C ARG A 223 -5.96 6.76 3.24
N LEU A 224 -4.81 6.92 2.58
CA LEU A 224 -3.99 5.79 2.15
C LEU A 224 -3.46 4.97 3.34
N LEU A 225 -3.04 5.63 4.42
CA LEU A 225 -2.57 4.98 5.65
C LEU A 225 -3.69 4.28 6.42
N GLU A 226 -4.89 4.86 6.41
CA GLU A 226 -6.09 4.29 7.01
C GLU A 226 -6.66 3.12 6.19
N ALA A 227 -6.32 3.03 4.91
CA ALA A 227 -6.66 1.93 4.03
C ALA A 227 -5.87 0.65 4.41
N THR A 228 -5.90 0.29 5.67
CA THR A 228 -5.51 -1.06 6.12
C THR A 228 -6.55 -2.02 5.58
N THR A 229 -6.10 -3.13 5.00
CA THR A 229 -7.02 -4.22 4.64
C THR A 229 -7.69 -4.70 5.93
N PRO A 230 -9.02 -4.50 6.10
CA PRO A 230 -9.68 -4.81 7.35
C PRO A 230 -9.78 -6.32 7.52
N GLN A 231 -9.67 -6.81 8.75
CA GLN A 231 -10.18 -8.13 9.09
C GLN A 231 -11.71 -8.05 9.02
N LEU A 232 -12.35 -8.85 8.15
CA LEU A 232 -13.80 -8.86 7.99
C LEU A 232 -14.42 -9.92 8.88
N GLU A 233 -15.52 -9.56 9.54
CA GLU A 233 -16.38 -10.53 10.23
C GLU A 233 -17.31 -11.18 9.19
N LEU A 234 -16.97 -12.40 8.76
CA LEU A 234 -17.79 -13.16 7.84
C LEU A 234 -18.99 -13.77 8.57
N SER A 235 -20.13 -13.79 7.89
CA SER A 235 -21.38 -14.38 8.37
C SER A 235 -21.69 -15.63 7.58
N THR A 236 -22.36 -16.60 8.23
CA THR A 236 -22.96 -17.74 7.55
C THR A 236 -24.27 -17.30 6.90
N LEU A 237 -24.40 -17.63 5.62
CA LEU A 237 -25.57 -17.35 4.78
C LEU A 237 -26.21 -18.69 4.39
N THR A 238 -27.48 -18.90 4.72
CA THR A 238 -28.21 -20.12 4.37
C THR A 238 -28.91 -19.96 3.00
N VAL A 239 -28.68 -20.89 2.10
CA VAL A 239 -29.33 -20.90 0.78
C VAL A 239 -30.85 -21.10 0.92
N GLU A 240 -31.62 -20.14 0.44
CA GLU A 240 -33.09 -20.19 0.42
C GLU A 240 -33.63 -20.75 -0.90
N SER A 241 -33.08 -20.26 -2.03
CA SER A 241 -33.51 -20.71 -3.36
C SER A 241 -32.43 -20.52 -4.41
N ILE A 242 -32.51 -21.35 -5.45
CA ILE A 242 -31.63 -21.29 -6.62
C ILE A 242 -32.51 -21.29 -7.86
N ARG A 243 -32.29 -20.32 -8.76
CA ARG A 243 -33.13 -20.11 -9.92
C ARG A 243 -32.32 -19.79 -11.16
N HIS A 244 -32.62 -20.44 -12.29
CA HIS A 244 -32.08 -20.04 -13.59
C HIS A 244 -32.72 -18.71 -14.03
N VAL A 245 -31.90 -17.73 -14.40
CA VAL A 245 -32.36 -16.39 -14.80
C VAL A 245 -32.16 -16.11 -16.29
N GLY A 246 -31.61 -17.05 -17.04
CA GLY A 246 -31.41 -16.94 -18.48
C GLY A 246 -29.98 -16.52 -18.86
N LEU A 247 -29.84 -15.98 -20.07
CA LEU A 247 -28.55 -15.50 -20.57
C LEU A 247 -28.28 -14.10 -20.08
N GLY A 248 -27.03 -13.84 -19.69
CA GLY A 248 -26.57 -12.52 -19.33
C GLY A 248 -25.05 -12.43 -19.33
N ASP A 249 -24.52 -11.24 -19.22
CA ASP A 249 -23.08 -11.02 -19.22
C ASP A 249 -22.52 -11.22 -17.82
N ARG A 250 -21.56 -12.13 -17.72
CA ARG A 250 -20.81 -12.40 -16.49
C ARG A 250 -19.38 -11.89 -16.61
N VAL A 251 -18.79 -11.56 -15.48
CA VAL A 251 -17.40 -11.08 -15.34
C VAL A 251 -16.56 -12.14 -14.68
N CYS A 252 -15.44 -12.52 -15.32
CA CYS A 252 -14.31 -13.12 -14.63
C CYS A 252 -13.30 -12.02 -14.29
N VAL A 253 -12.82 -12.03 -13.06
CA VAL A 253 -11.74 -11.15 -12.60
C VAL A 253 -10.45 -11.95 -12.57
N ASP A 254 -9.44 -11.49 -13.32
CA ASP A 254 -8.10 -12.05 -13.32
C ASP A 254 -7.16 -11.07 -12.62
N THR A 255 -6.53 -11.50 -11.53
CA THR A 255 -5.62 -10.68 -10.72
C THR A 255 -4.16 -10.84 -11.16
N CYS A 256 -3.30 -9.87 -10.77
CA CYS A 256 -1.86 -9.92 -11.00
C CYS A 256 -1.11 -10.79 -9.97
N SER A 257 -1.80 -11.29 -8.95
CA SER A 257 -1.27 -12.20 -7.93
C SER A 257 -2.14 -13.44 -7.81
N HIS A 258 -1.59 -14.54 -7.29
CA HIS A 258 -2.35 -15.75 -7.01
C HIS A 258 -3.23 -15.55 -5.77
N PHE A 259 -4.36 -16.24 -5.74
CA PHE A 259 -5.16 -16.48 -4.54
C PHE A 259 -4.69 -17.73 -3.84
N GLU A 260 -4.84 -17.77 -2.53
CA GLU A 260 -4.74 -19.00 -1.74
C GLU A 260 -5.96 -19.89 -1.95
N GLU A 261 -5.90 -21.14 -1.49
CA GLU A 261 -6.98 -22.11 -1.73
C GLU A 261 -8.31 -21.72 -1.08
N ASP A 262 -8.25 -21.05 0.05
CA ASP A 262 -9.42 -20.58 0.81
C ASP A 262 -9.75 -19.10 0.56
N GLU A 263 -9.20 -18.51 -0.50
CA GLU A 263 -9.43 -17.11 -0.86
C GLU A 263 -10.34 -16.95 -2.08
N GLY A 264 -10.99 -15.79 -2.10
CA GLY A 264 -11.80 -15.32 -3.21
C GLY A 264 -12.07 -13.82 -3.12
N ILE A 265 -13.15 -13.38 -3.75
CA ILE A 265 -13.65 -12.01 -3.64
C ILE A 265 -15.11 -12.00 -3.20
N LEU A 266 -15.51 -10.94 -2.52
CA LEU A 266 -16.90 -10.73 -2.10
C LEU A 266 -17.72 -10.15 -3.25
N VAL A 267 -18.83 -10.82 -3.59
CA VAL A 267 -19.73 -10.41 -4.67
C VAL A 267 -21.18 -10.50 -4.21
N GLY A 268 -22.01 -9.51 -4.53
CA GLY A 268 -23.43 -9.50 -4.22
C GLY A 268 -24.25 -8.71 -5.21
N SER A 269 -25.48 -9.14 -5.47
CA SER A 269 -26.44 -8.40 -6.31
C SER A 269 -26.94 -7.13 -5.61
N TYR A 270 -26.90 -7.11 -4.29
CA TYR A 270 -27.32 -5.99 -3.45
C TYR A 270 -26.12 -5.44 -2.68
N SER A 271 -26.11 -4.13 -2.43
CA SER A 271 -25.03 -3.45 -1.75
C SER A 271 -24.92 -3.76 -0.24
N SER A 272 -25.94 -4.38 0.33
CA SER A 272 -26.07 -4.70 1.76
C SER A 272 -25.47 -6.04 2.16
N GLY A 273 -25.15 -6.92 1.19
CA GLY A 273 -24.62 -8.25 1.49
C GLY A 273 -23.91 -8.90 0.30
N PHE A 274 -22.91 -9.69 0.62
CA PHE A 274 -21.99 -10.30 -0.34
C PHE A 274 -21.76 -11.75 -0.01
N VAL A 275 -21.59 -12.60 -1.02
CA VAL A 275 -21.14 -14.00 -0.90
C VAL A 275 -19.66 -14.06 -1.26
N LEU A 276 -18.90 -14.90 -0.58
CA LEU A 276 -17.49 -15.14 -0.86
C LEU A 276 -17.34 -16.10 -2.05
N CYS A 277 -17.12 -15.51 -3.23
CA CYS A 277 -16.87 -16.24 -4.47
C CYS A 277 -15.43 -16.76 -4.50
N CYS A 278 -15.25 -18.07 -4.59
CA CYS A 278 -13.95 -18.73 -4.53
C CYS A 278 -13.15 -18.52 -5.82
N SER A 279 -11.83 -18.45 -5.67
CA SER A 279 -10.90 -18.47 -6.80
C SER A 279 -10.85 -19.85 -7.48
N GLU A 280 -10.33 -19.89 -8.72
CA GLU A 280 -10.18 -21.14 -9.47
C GLU A 280 -8.86 -21.88 -9.12
N THR A 281 -8.50 -21.91 -7.83
CA THR A 281 -7.32 -22.60 -7.27
C THR A 281 -7.49 -24.10 -7.22
N HIS A 282 -8.72 -24.58 -7.04
CA HIS A 282 -8.99 -26.01 -6.87
C HIS A 282 -9.03 -26.76 -8.20
N PRO A 283 -8.41 -27.95 -8.27
CA PRO A 283 -8.37 -28.73 -9.50
C PRO A 283 -9.77 -29.15 -9.95
N LEU A 284 -9.95 -29.20 -11.24
CA LEU A 284 -11.14 -29.68 -11.93
C LEU A 284 -10.74 -30.73 -12.95
N PRO A 285 -11.58 -31.75 -13.18
CA PRO A 285 -11.37 -32.66 -14.31
C PRO A 285 -11.30 -31.87 -15.61
N TYR A 286 -10.30 -32.15 -16.45
CA TYR A 286 -10.12 -31.59 -17.79
C TYR A 286 -9.77 -30.11 -17.89
N MET A 287 -9.59 -29.39 -16.77
CA MET A 287 -9.22 -27.99 -16.79
C MET A 287 -8.04 -27.71 -15.86
N PRO A 288 -7.03 -26.96 -16.33
CA PRO A 288 -5.98 -26.49 -15.45
C PRO A 288 -6.53 -25.48 -14.43
N THR A 289 -5.96 -25.45 -13.24
CA THR A 289 -6.25 -24.44 -12.23
C THR A 289 -5.83 -23.05 -12.72
N ARG A 290 -6.55 -22.04 -12.29
CA ARG A 290 -6.26 -20.62 -12.57
C ARG A 290 -6.28 -19.85 -11.25
N PRO A 291 -5.23 -19.98 -10.43
CA PRO A 291 -5.21 -19.41 -9.09
C PRO A 291 -5.23 -17.88 -9.05
N PHE A 292 -5.24 -17.24 -10.20
CA PHE A 292 -5.39 -15.80 -10.36
C PHE A 292 -6.82 -15.39 -10.76
N ARG A 293 -7.77 -16.33 -10.90
CA ARG A 293 -9.11 -16.05 -11.44
C ARG A 293 -10.21 -16.29 -10.42
N VAL A 294 -11.17 -15.37 -10.40
CA VAL A 294 -12.50 -15.58 -9.80
C VAL A 294 -13.58 -15.39 -10.88
N ASN A 295 -14.48 -16.36 -11.01
CA ASN A 295 -15.72 -16.19 -11.78
C ASN A 295 -16.70 -15.43 -10.89
N ALA A 296 -16.70 -14.09 -11.01
CA ALA A 296 -17.28 -13.22 -10.01
C ALA A 296 -18.82 -13.16 -10.07
N GLY A 297 -19.39 -13.09 -11.26
CA GLY A 297 -20.85 -13.02 -11.42
C GLY A 297 -21.32 -12.04 -12.48
N ALA A 298 -22.60 -11.70 -12.43
CA ALA A 298 -23.26 -10.85 -13.41
C ALA A 298 -22.76 -9.39 -13.31
N LEU A 299 -22.77 -8.67 -14.43
CA LEU A 299 -22.28 -7.30 -14.60
C LEU A 299 -22.74 -6.30 -13.55
N HIS A 300 -24.03 -6.40 -13.13
CA HIS A 300 -24.65 -5.48 -12.18
C HIS A 300 -24.20 -5.70 -10.73
N SER A 301 -23.57 -6.84 -10.44
CA SER A 301 -23.19 -7.18 -9.07
C SER A 301 -22.12 -6.26 -8.55
N TYR A 302 -22.16 -6.02 -7.24
CA TYR A 302 -21.13 -5.27 -6.51
C TYR A 302 -20.00 -6.18 -6.07
N THR A 303 -18.80 -5.62 -5.96
CA THR A 303 -17.63 -6.23 -5.29
C THR A 303 -17.00 -5.23 -4.34
N LEU A 304 -16.33 -5.72 -3.29
CA LEU A 304 -15.73 -4.88 -2.25
C LEU A 304 -14.28 -4.54 -2.60
N GLY A 305 -13.96 -3.25 -2.60
CA GLY A 305 -12.62 -2.70 -2.72
C GLY A 305 -11.96 -2.39 -1.37
N PRO A 306 -10.65 -2.04 -1.37
CA PRO A 306 -9.87 -1.86 -0.14
C PRO A 306 -10.39 -0.76 0.80
N ASP A 307 -10.98 0.30 0.28
CA ASP A 307 -11.39 1.47 1.06
C ASP A 307 -12.82 1.36 1.58
N ASN A 308 -13.29 0.14 1.88
CA ASN A 308 -14.69 -0.13 2.20
C ASN A 308 -15.65 0.42 1.14
N ARG A 309 -15.17 0.55 -0.09
CA ARG A 309 -15.92 1.01 -1.25
C ARG A 309 -16.39 -0.18 -2.08
N THR A 310 -17.64 -0.12 -2.53
CA THR A 310 -18.16 -1.08 -3.52
C THR A 310 -18.03 -0.53 -4.93
N ASN A 311 -17.66 -1.39 -5.87
CA ASN A 311 -17.66 -1.11 -7.30
C ASN A 311 -18.61 -2.09 -7.98
N TYR A 312 -19.24 -1.69 -9.08
CA TYR A 312 -19.90 -2.66 -9.94
C TYR A 312 -18.86 -3.54 -10.64
N LEU A 313 -19.19 -4.80 -10.87
CA LEU A 313 -18.31 -5.68 -11.66
C LEU A 313 -18.08 -5.13 -13.07
N SER A 314 -19.04 -4.37 -13.63
CA SER A 314 -18.92 -3.67 -14.92
C SER A 314 -17.87 -2.55 -14.92
N GLU A 315 -17.49 -2.01 -13.76
CA GLU A 315 -16.48 -0.94 -13.60
C GLU A 315 -15.08 -1.50 -13.35
N VAL A 316 -14.98 -2.80 -13.03
CA VAL A 316 -13.72 -3.44 -12.72
C VAL A 316 -12.92 -3.66 -14.01
N GLY A 317 -11.70 -3.17 -14.04
CA GLY A 317 -10.78 -3.29 -15.17
C GLY A 317 -9.32 -3.40 -14.73
N SER A 318 -8.41 -3.44 -15.69
CA SER A 318 -6.98 -3.46 -15.41
C SER A 318 -6.56 -2.28 -14.54
N GLY A 319 -5.81 -2.53 -13.47
CA GLY A 319 -5.39 -1.54 -12.49
C GLY A 319 -6.38 -1.32 -11.34
N SER A 320 -7.62 -1.83 -11.43
CA SER A 320 -8.56 -1.79 -10.30
C SER A 320 -7.99 -2.55 -9.09
N ALA A 321 -8.21 -2.03 -7.89
CA ALA A 321 -7.86 -2.70 -6.64
C ALA A 321 -9.11 -3.34 -6.01
N LEU A 322 -9.01 -4.62 -5.63
CA LEU A 322 -10.04 -5.37 -4.92
C LEU A 322 -9.48 -5.95 -3.63
N LEU A 323 -10.35 -6.46 -2.76
CA LEU A 323 -9.98 -7.28 -1.62
C LEU A 323 -10.04 -8.77 -1.99
N ALA A 324 -8.92 -9.47 -1.88
CA ALA A 324 -8.92 -10.91 -1.68
C ALA A 324 -9.31 -11.16 -0.23
N VAL A 325 -10.23 -12.10 -0.02
CA VAL A 325 -10.79 -12.41 1.29
C VAL A 325 -10.64 -13.90 1.55
N GLY A 326 -10.03 -14.25 2.68
CA GLY A 326 -9.92 -15.63 3.15
C GLY A 326 -11.17 -16.09 3.89
N ALA A 327 -11.36 -17.39 3.98
CA ALA A 327 -12.49 -17.99 4.71
C ALA A 327 -12.51 -17.66 6.22
N ASP A 328 -11.40 -17.22 6.77
CA ASP A 328 -11.26 -16.71 8.14
C ASP A 328 -11.50 -15.20 8.28
N GLY A 329 -11.83 -14.52 7.16
CA GLY A 329 -12.06 -13.09 7.11
C GLY A 329 -10.80 -12.22 6.97
N ARG A 330 -9.58 -12.83 6.89
CA ARG A 330 -8.39 -12.07 6.55
C ARG A 330 -8.56 -11.44 5.17
N THR A 331 -7.99 -10.26 4.98
CA THR A 331 -8.06 -9.59 3.70
C THR A 331 -6.69 -9.12 3.24
N ARG A 332 -6.50 -9.03 1.94
CA ARG A 332 -5.36 -8.37 1.32
C ARG A 332 -5.78 -7.66 0.04
N ARG A 333 -5.07 -6.61 -0.30
CA ARG A 333 -5.27 -5.88 -1.54
C ARG A 333 -4.71 -6.68 -2.73
N VAL A 334 -5.51 -6.83 -3.79
CA VAL A 334 -5.09 -7.43 -5.06
C VAL A 334 -5.37 -6.48 -6.21
N VAL A 335 -4.49 -6.48 -7.20
CA VAL A 335 -4.64 -5.68 -8.41
C VAL A 335 -5.21 -6.53 -9.53
N VAL A 336 -6.25 -6.02 -10.18
CA VAL A 336 -6.86 -6.68 -11.35
C VAL A 336 -5.96 -6.44 -12.57
N GLY A 337 -5.53 -7.53 -13.21
CA GLY A 337 -4.81 -7.48 -14.47
C GLY A 337 -5.75 -7.43 -15.67
N ARG A 338 -6.92 -8.07 -15.55
CA ARG A 338 -7.93 -8.15 -16.62
C ARG A 338 -9.31 -8.50 -16.06
N ALA A 339 -10.35 -7.86 -16.59
CA ALA A 339 -11.74 -8.34 -16.47
C ALA A 339 -12.18 -8.94 -17.81
N LYS A 340 -12.77 -10.15 -17.78
CA LYS A 340 -13.24 -10.85 -18.98
C LYS A 340 -14.77 -10.96 -18.92
N LEU A 341 -15.43 -10.36 -19.90
CA LEU A 341 -16.89 -10.37 -20.04
C LEU A 341 -17.31 -11.38 -21.08
N GLU A 342 -18.28 -12.22 -20.74
CA GLU A 342 -18.86 -13.21 -21.67
C GLU A 342 -20.33 -13.45 -21.35
N SER A 343 -21.16 -13.55 -22.39
CA SER A 343 -22.56 -13.97 -22.24
C SER A 343 -22.65 -15.46 -21.93
N ARG A 344 -23.28 -15.78 -20.81
CA ARG A 344 -23.42 -17.14 -20.27
C ARG A 344 -24.80 -17.36 -19.64
N PRO A 345 -25.25 -18.61 -19.52
CA PRO A 345 -26.39 -18.93 -18.64
C PRO A 345 -26.08 -18.52 -17.19
N LEU A 346 -27.03 -17.95 -16.51
CA LEU A 346 -26.89 -17.43 -15.15
C LEU A 346 -27.85 -18.12 -14.19
N LEU A 347 -27.36 -18.30 -12.95
CA LEU A 347 -28.10 -18.70 -11.76
C LEU A 347 -28.21 -17.51 -10.80
N GLU A 348 -29.37 -17.29 -10.24
CA GLU A 348 -29.57 -16.50 -9.04
C GLU A 348 -29.59 -17.44 -7.82
N ILE A 349 -28.75 -17.14 -6.83
CA ILE A 349 -28.68 -17.82 -5.55
C ILE A 349 -29.13 -16.82 -4.50
N ARG A 350 -30.29 -17.08 -3.86
CA ARG A 350 -30.78 -16.29 -2.74
C ARG A 350 -30.44 -16.97 -1.44
N THR A 351 -29.90 -16.18 -0.54
CA THR A 351 -29.52 -16.62 0.81
C THR A 351 -30.07 -15.67 1.85
N HIS A 352 -30.18 -16.11 3.08
CA HIS A 352 -30.49 -15.26 4.23
C HIS A 352 -29.43 -15.44 5.33
N ALA A 353 -29.15 -14.35 6.01
CA ALA A 353 -28.33 -14.36 7.22
C ALA A 353 -29.20 -14.70 8.44
N GLU A 354 -28.54 -14.96 9.59
CA GLU A 354 -29.23 -15.27 10.86
C GLU A 354 -30.17 -14.13 11.29
N ASP A 355 -29.83 -12.88 11.00
CA ASP A 355 -30.67 -11.70 11.29
C ASP A 355 -31.81 -11.48 10.28
N GLY A 356 -31.99 -12.39 9.32
CA GLY A 356 -33.02 -12.34 8.29
C GLY A 356 -32.71 -11.45 7.10
N ARG A 357 -31.52 -10.83 7.01
CA ARG A 357 -31.11 -10.07 5.82
C ARG A 357 -30.96 -10.98 4.63
N LEU A 358 -31.57 -10.55 3.51
CA LEU A 358 -31.48 -11.24 2.22
C LEU A 358 -30.17 -10.84 1.51
N VAL A 359 -29.42 -11.83 1.05
CA VAL A 359 -28.26 -11.66 0.17
C VAL A 359 -28.49 -12.44 -1.10
N SER A 360 -28.29 -11.80 -2.23
CA SER A 360 -28.46 -12.40 -3.55
C SER A 360 -27.15 -12.37 -4.33
N LEU A 361 -26.87 -13.46 -5.01
CA LEU A 361 -25.71 -13.60 -5.90
C LEU A 361 -26.18 -14.14 -7.24
N THR A 362 -25.83 -13.45 -8.34
CA THR A 362 -26.09 -13.91 -9.70
C THR A 362 -24.78 -14.30 -10.37
N VAL A 363 -24.60 -15.58 -10.66
CA VAL A 363 -23.36 -16.14 -11.21
C VAL A 363 -23.60 -16.98 -12.44
N GLN A 364 -22.54 -17.33 -13.17
CA GLN A 364 -22.63 -18.27 -14.28
C GLN A 364 -23.09 -19.65 -13.78
N ASP A 365 -24.05 -20.22 -14.49
CA ASP A 365 -24.48 -21.61 -14.31
C ASP A 365 -23.45 -22.56 -14.92
N ASP A 366 -22.42 -22.86 -14.14
CA ASP A 366 -21.32 -23.72 -14.60
C ASP A 366 -20.63 -24.40 -13.39
N TRP A 367 -20.18 -25.64 -13.62
CA TRP A 367 -19.58 -26.49 -12.60
C TRP A 367 -18.20 -26.02 -12.10
N HIS A 368 -17.54 -25.09 -12.79
CA HIS A 368 -16.30 -24.48 -12.32
C HIS A 368 -16.49 -23.18 -11.52
N VAL A 369 -17.75 -22.72 -11.39
CA VAL A 369 -18.06 -21.59 -10.51
C VAL A 369 -18.26 -22.09 -9.09
N ARG A 370 -17.55 -21.48 -8.15
CA ARG A 370 -17.50 -21.95 -6.77
C ARG A 370 -17.65 -20.80 -5.78
N VAL A 371 -18.21 -21.14 -4.63
CA VAL A 371 -18.32 -20.28 -3.46
C VAL A 371 -17.72 -20.97 -2.25
N LEU A 372 -17.36 -20.21 -1.23
CA LEU A 372 -16.84 -20.76 0.02
C LEU A 372 -17.96 -20.88 1.07
N GLY A 373 -17.97 -22.00 1.75
CA GLY A 373 -18.79 -22.25 2.93
C GLY A 373 -17.98 -22.21 4.23
N PRO A 374 -18.62 -22.36 5.39
CA PRO A 374 -17.97 -22.39 6.69
C PRO A 374 -16.77 -23.35 6.74
N GLY A 375 -15.69 -22.88 7.38
CA GLY A 375 -14.43 -23.63 7.46
C GLY A 375 -13.64 -23.71 6.14
N GLY A 376 -13.93 -22.85 5.17
CA GLY A 376 -13.25 -22.85 3.86
C GLY A 376 -13.72 -23.96 2.91
N LYS A 377 -14.88 -24.59 3.19
CA LYS A 377 -15.44 -25.62 2.32
C LYS A 377 -15.77 -25.06 0.95
N VAL A 378 -15.20 -25.65 -0.09
CA VAL A 378 -15.46 -25.24 -1.48
C VAL A 378 -16.74 -25.88 -1.99
N LEU A 379 -17.69 -25.08 -2.42
CA LEU A 379 -19.00 -25.50 -2.91
C LEU A 379 -19.17 -25.13 -4.38
N ASN A 380 -19.63 -26.10 -5.18
CA ASN A 380 -19.93 -25.88 -6.58
C ASN A 380 -21.36 -25.32 -6.71
N VAL A 381 -21.52 -24.20 -7.44
CA VAL A 381 -22.82 -23.54 -7.56
C VAL A 381 -23.91 -24.41 -8.22
N THR A 382 -23.53 -25.33 -9.12
CA THR A 382 -24.47 -26.24 -9.77
C THR A 382 -24.91 -27.42 -8.88
N ALA A 383 -24.23 -27.62 -7.75
CA ALA A 383 -24.53 -28.69 -6.80
C ALA A 383 -25.17 -28.17 -5.52
N LEU A 384 -25.32 -26.83 -5.36
CA LEU A 384 -25.95 -26.23 -4.19
C LEU A 384 -27.42 -26.65 -4.07
N GLN A 385 -27.86 -26.74 -2.83
CA GLN A 385 -29.24 -27.05 -2.46
C GLN A 385 -29.74 -26.04 -1.41
N THR A 386 -31.06 -25.91 -1.30
CA THR A 386 -31.68 -25.16 -0.21
C THR A 386 -31.24 -25.74 1.12
N GLY A 387 -30.79 -24.88 2.04
CA GLY A 387 -30.24 -25.23 3.34
C GLY A 387 -28.72 -25.35 3.39
N ASP A 388 -28.01 -25.29 2.24
CA ASP A 388 -26.56 -25.19 2.25
C ASP A 388 -26.10 -23.86 2.85
N GLU A 389 -24.92 -23.89 3.48
CA GLU A 389 -24.34 -22.74 4.16
C GLU A 389 -23.15 -22.17 3.37
N LEU A 390 -23.19 -20.88 3.10
CA LEU A 390 -22.16 -20.11 2.41
C LEU A 390 -21.53 -19.10 3.37
N LEU A 391 -20.26 -18.74 3.11
CA LEU A 391 -19.63 -17.57 3.75
C LEU A 391 -20.00 -16.30 2.98
N GLY A 392 -20.29 -15.25 3.74
CA GLY A 392 -20.55 -13.94 3.17
C GLY A 392 -20.20 -12.82 4.14
N TYR A 393 -20.37 -11.61 3.67
CA TYR A 393 -20.16 -10.39 4.46
C TYR A 393 -21.42 -9.51 4.40
N LEU A 394 -21.83 -9.04 5.55
CA LEU A 394 -22.99 -8.18 5.72
C LEU A 394 -22.52 -6.76 5.97
N ALA A 395 -22.74 -5.86 5.01
CA ALA A 395 -22.39 -4.46 5.21
C ALA A 395 -23.28 -3.85 6.31
N ALA A 396 -22.67 -3.06 7.19
CA ALA A 396 -23.40 -2.39 8.27
C ALA A 396 -24.40 -1.34 7.73
N ASP A 397 -24.02 -0.66 6.65
CA ASP A 397 -24.78 0.44 6.05
C ASP A 397 -25.13 0.13 4.60
N LYS A 398 -26.29 0.66 4.18
CA LYS A 398 -26.66 0.70 2.76
C LYS A 398 -25.72 1.63 2.01
N ARG A 399 -25.57 1.40 0.70
CA ARG A 399 -24.55 2.09 -0.10
C ARG A 399 -25.19 2.80 -1.29
N HIS A 400 -24.62 3.98 -1.61
CA HIS A 400 -24.91 4.70 -2.83
C HIS A 400 -23.60 5.19 -3.46
N VAL A 401 -23.45 4.94 -4.77
CA VAL A 401 -22.21 5.26 -5.51
C VAL A 401 -20.95 4.70 -4.79
N GLY A 402 -21.07 3.48 -4.25
CA GLY A 402 -19.97 2.77 -3.60
C GLY A 402 -19.64 3.17 -2.15
N LEU A 403 -20.33 4.17 -1.59
CA LEU A 403 -20.09 4.67 -0.23
C LEU A 403 -21.30 4.39 0.70
N PRO A 404 -21.05 4.16 2.03
CA PRO A 404 -22.11 4.03 3.01
C PRO A 404 -23.03 5.27 3.07
N ILE A 405 -24.33 5.05 3.16
CA ILE A 405 -25.32 6.13 3.29
C ILE A 405 -26.32 5.85 4.41
N GLY A 406 -26.80 6.94 5.06
CA GLY A 406 -27.87 6.88 6.06
C GLY A 406 -29.29 7.03 5.51
N GLU A 407 -29.44 7.11 4.18
CA GLU A 407 -30.74 7.36 3.53
C GLU A 407 -31.47 6.06 3.18
N PHE A 408 -32.80 6.17 2.93
CA PHE A 408 -33.57 5.00 2.50
C PHE A 408 -33.17 4.57 1.08
N CYS A 409 -32.67 3.34 0.98
CA CYS A 409 -32.40 2.66 -0.28
C CYS A 409 -33.03 1.26 -0.24
N LYS A 410 -33.72 0.84 -1.30
CA LYS A 410 -34.27 -0.50 -1.44
C LYS A 410 -33.89 -1.07 -2.79
N GLU A 411 -33.12 -2.14 -2.77
CA GLU A 411 -32.78 -2.96 -3.92
C GLU A 411 -33.72 -4.17 -3.93
N VAL A 412 -34.24 -4.56 -5.10
CA VAL A 412 -35.21 -5.65 -5.27
C VAL A 412 -34.85 -6.53 -6.45
#